data_2f850ac24e8686a55a19cd7c946a5c39
#
_entry.id   2f850ac24e8686a55a19cd7c946a5c39
#
_cell.length_a   1.000
_cell.length_b   1.000
_cell.length_c   1.000
_cell.angle_alpha   90.00
_cell.angle_beta   90.00
_cell.angle_gamma   90.00
#
_symmetry.space_group_name_H-M   'P 1'
#
loop_
_entity.id
_entity.type
_entity.pdbx_description
1 polymer ?
#
loop_
_entity_poly.entity_id
_entity_poly.type
_entity_poly.pdbx_seq_one_letter_code
_entity_poly.pdbx_strand_id
1 'polypeptide(L)'
;MKKILLISLCLLPLLLLSCNKKAEETIVFDKSQPLALAPDVYWAVVTDPYAAYKEEYGWQSTVKGHCRKGDILQVIGKSEDSNNEVWYLFENGWLPENCLGVYSNRYKAQAVSDKLLGVN
;
A
#
# COMPACT_ATOMS: atom_id res chain seq x y z
N MET A 1 39.32 44.73 -9.38
CA MET A 1 39.33 43.62 -8.44
C MET A 1 38.05 43.47 -7.68
N LYS A 2 37.45 44.52 -7.17
CA LYS A 2 36.18 44.44 -6.40
C LYS A 2 34.99 43.99 -7.23
N LYS A 3 34.98 44.24 -8.55
CA LYS A 3 33.88 43.81 -9.43
C LYS A 3 33.84 42.33 -9.71
N ILE A 4 34.96 41.67 -9.65
CA ILE A 4 35.06 40.23 -9.88
C ILE A 4 34.51 39.44 -8.69
N LEU A 5 34.74 39.95 -7.48
CA LEU A 5 34.21 39.36 -6.25
C LEU A 5 32.70 39.45 -6.17
N LEU A 6 32.10 40.53 -6.68
CA LEU A 6 30.64 40.72 -6.70
C LEU A 6 29.96 39.77 -7.69
N ILE A 7 30.59 39.47 -8.80
CA ILE A 7 30.07 38.53 -9.82
C ILE A 7 30.08 37.09 -9.28
N SER A 8 31.13 36.75 -8.54
CA SER A 8 31.23 35.43 -7.93
C SER A 8 30.16 35.21 -6.84
N LEU A 9 29.80 36.23 -6.12
CA LEU A 9 28.79 36.16 -5.08
C LEU A 9 27.38 36.02 -5.65
N CYS A 10 27.11 36.56 -6.83
CA CYS A 10 25.81 36.46 -7.49
C CYS A 10 25.54 35.11 -8.12
N LEU A 11 26.57 34.31 -8.41
CA LEU A 11 26.43 32.99 -8.99
C LEU A 11 26.06 31.92 -7.99
N LEU A 12 26.45 32.13 -6.74
CA LEU A 12 26.20 31.13 -5.66
C LEU A 12 24.71 30.89 -5.37
N PRO A 13 23.86 31.95 -5.28
CA PRO A 13 22.43 31.70 -5.01
C PRO A 13 21.68 31.03 -6.14
N LEU A 14 22.14 31.12 -7.36
CA LEU A 14 21.50 30.46 -8.50
C LEU A 14 21.65 28.92 -8.46
N LEU A 15 22.76 28.45 -7.92
CA LEU A 15 23.01 27.01 -7.77
C LEU A 15 22.12 26.39 -6.69
N LEU A 16 21.84 27.16 -5.62
CA LEU A 16 20.96 26.70 -4.54
C LEU A 16 19.50 26.60 -4.97
N LEU A 17 19.04 27.49 -5.83
CA LEU A 17 17.69 27.47 -6.38
C LEU A 17 17.45 26.27 -7.31
N SER A 18 18.48 25.84 -8.01
CA SER A 18 18.42 24.66 -8.87
C SER A 18 18.20 23.35 -8.08
N CYS A 19 18.75 23.25 -6.88
CA CYS A 19 18.57 22.07 -6.04
C CYS A 19 17.18 21.98 -5.43
N ASN A 20 16.54 23.10 -5.13
CA ASN A 20 15.21 23.12 -4.53
C ASN A 20 14.11 22.66 -5.49
N LYS A 21 14.28 22.87 -6.77
CA LYS A 21 13.29 22.42 -7.76
C LYS A 21 13.19 20.91 -7.90
N LYS A 22 14.27 20.20 -7.63
CA LYS A 22 14.26 18.72 -7.67
C LYS A 22 13.56 18.10 -6.47
N ALA A 23 13.56 18.79 -5.34
CA ALA A 23 12.91 18.29 -4.13
C ALA A 23 11.39 18.43 -4.17
N GLU A 24 10.88 19.31 -5.03
CA GLU A 24 9.44 19.57 -5.15
C GLU A 24 8.76 18.76 -6.25
N GLU A 25 9.48 17.94 -6.99
CA GLU A 25 8.85 17.05 -7.94
C GLU A 25 8.08 15.99 -7.19
N THR A 26 6.85 16.31 -6.90
CA THR A 26 5.88 15.35 -6.40
C THR A 26 5.68 14.30 -7.48
N ILE A 27 5.85 13.05 -7.10
CA ILE A 27 5.52 11.95 -7.99
C ILE A 27 4.01 11.99 -8.21
N VAL A 28 3.61 12.50 -9.36
CA VAL A 28 2.21 12.44 -9.75
C VAL A 28 1.94 11.01 -10.18
N PHE A 29 1.05 10.33 -9.47
CA PHE A 29 0.64 8.99 -9.85
C PHE A 29 0.09 9.03 -11.26
N ASP A 30 0.68 8.24 -12.13
CA ASP A 30 0.20 8.08 -13.49
C ASP A 30 -1.14 7.35 -13.45
N LYS A 31 -2.21 8.11 -13.61
CA LYS A 31 -3.57 7.56 -13.60
C LYS A 31 -3.87 6.71 -14.83
N SER A 32 -2.97 6.68 -15.80
CA SER A 32 -3.13 5.83 -16.98
C SER A 32 -2.88 4.36 -16.71
N GLN A 33 -2.18 4.04 -15.60
CA GLN A 33 -1.94 2.64 -15.25
C GLN A 33 -3.10 2.07 -14.44
N PRO A 34 -3.50 0.82 -14.73
CA PRO A 34 -4.53 0.17 -13.93
C PRO A 34 -4.14 0.08 -12.45
N LEU A 35 -5.09 0.29 -11.57
CA LEU A 35 -4.89 0.16 -10.13
C LEU A 35 -4.29 -1.20 -9.76
N ALA A 36 -4.58 -2.23 -10.54
CA ALA A 36 -4.06 -3.58 -10.33
C ALA A 36 -2.53 -3.64 -10.36
N LEU A 37 -1.88 -2.72 -11.07
CA LEU A 37 -0.41 -2.66 -11.20
C LEU A 37 0.20 -1.45 -10.51
N ALA A 38 -0.61 -0.65 -9.79
CA ALA A 38 -0.11 0.53 -9.12
C ALA A 38 0.96 0.15 -8.09
N PRO A 39 2.12 0.84 -8.07
CA PRO A 39 3.13 0.61 -7.04
C PRO A 39 2.55 0.97 -5.67
N ASP A 40 3.03 0.33 -4.62
CA ASP A 40 2.60 0.53 -3.23
C ASP A 40 1.15 0.14 -2.93
N VAL A 41 0.46 -0.49 -3.88
CA VAL A 41 -0.85 -1.07 -3.64
C VAL A 41 -0.70 -2.59 -3.53
N TYR A 42 -1.11 -3.12 -2.40
CA TYR A 42 -1.07 -4.55 -2.12
C TYR A 42 -2.45 -5.15 -2.19
N TRP A 43 -2.50 -6.42 -2.56
CA TRP A 43 -3.74 -7.17 -2.70
C TRP A 43 -3.67 -8.43 -1.86
N ALA A 44 -4.72 -8.68 -1.10
CA ALA A 44 -4.82 -9.87 -0.26
C ALA A 44 -5.78 -10.88 -0.86
N VAL A 45 -5.47 -12.14 -0.65
CA VAL A 45 -6.37 -13.27 -0.97
C VAL A 45 -6.70 -13.98 0.32
N VAL A 46 -7.98 -14.20 0.57
CA VAL A 46 -8.43 -14.94 1.74
C VAL A 46 -8.11 -16.43 1.54
N THR A 47 -7.34 -17.01 2.44
CA THR A 47 -6.91 -18.41 2.38
C THR A 47 -7.78 -19.34 3.24
N ASP A 48 -8.39 -18.80 4.29
CA ASP A 48 -9.29 -19.55 5.15
C ASP A 48 -10.65 -19.72 4.46
N PRO A 49 -11.36 -20.82 4.72
CA PRO A 49 -12.71 -21.02 4.17
C PRO A 49 -13.68 -19.89 4.54
N TYR A 50 -13.43 -19.25 5.67
CA TYR A 50 -14.30 -18.24 6.22
C TYR A 50 -13.52 -17.34 7.16
N ALA A 51 -13.62 -16.04 7.00
CA ALA A 51 -12.94 -15.06 7.85
C ALA A 51 -13.90 -13.93 8.22
N ALA A 52 -13.75 -13.40 9.41
CA ALA A 52 -14.61 -12.34 9.94
C ALA A 52 -13.88 -11.02 9.95
N TYR A 53 -14.46 -10.00 9.30
CA TYR A 53 -13.97 -8.62 9.41
C TYR A 53 -14.23 -8.09 10.80
N LYS A 54 -13.21 -7.47 11.39
CA LYS A 54 -13.31 -6.79 12.67
C LYS A 54 -13.40 -5.29 12.47
N GLU A 55 -14.13 -4.62 13.36
CA GLU A 55 -14.25 -3.16 13.34
C GLU A 55 -12.91 -2.48 13.63
N GLU A 56 -12.14 -3.05 14.55
CA GLU A 56 -10.80 -2.63 14.90
C GLU A 56 -9.84 -3.81 14.80
N TYR A 57 -8.55 -3.55 14.71
CA TYR A 57 -7.57 -4.64 14.71
C TYR A 57 -7.48 -5.27 16.11
N GLY A 58 -7.75 -6.55 16.18
CA GLY A 58 -7.74 -7.30 17.42
C GLY A 58 -8.89 -8.31 17.50
N TRP A 59 -8.63 -9.43 18.15
CA TRP A 59 -9.59 -10.53 18.23
C TRP A 59 -10.85 -10.21 19.03
N GLN A 60 -10.74 -9.24 19.94
CA GLN A 60 -11.84 -8.85 20.82
C GLN A 60 -12.77 -7.82 20.19
N SER A 61 -12.41 -7.31 19.02
CA SER A 61 -13.23 -6.31 18.33
C SER A 61 -14.51 -6.95 17.76
N THR A 62 -15.49 -6.09 17.53
CA THR A 62 -16.79 -6.49 16.98
C THR A 62 -16.67 -6.93 15.52
N VAL A 63 -17.39 -7.98 15.16
CA VAL A 63 -17.49 -8.48 13.79
C VAL A 63 -18.38 -7.57 12.97
N LYS A 64 -17.89 -7.11 11.82
CA LYS A 64 -18.63 -6.23 10.89
C LYS A 64 -19.20 -6.99 9.70
N GLY A 65 -18.60 -8.11 9.35
CA GLY A 65 -19.00 -8.87 8.18
C GLY A 65 -18.08 -10.05 7.99
N HIS A 66 -18.19 -10.70 6.85
CA HIS A 66 -17.44 -11.93 6.57
C HIS A 66 -16.95 -11.95 5.13
N CYS A 67 -15.87 -12.68 4.92
CA CYS A 67 -15.36 -13.00 3.59
C CYS A 67 -15.07 -14.49 3.48
N ARG A 68 -14.81 -14.94 2.28
CA ARG A 68 -14.64 -16.36 1.96
C ARG A 68 -13.31 -16.61 1.27
N LYS A 69 -12.87 -17.84 1.32
CA LYS A 69 -11.68 -18.31 0.62
C LYS A 69 -11.71 -17.89 -0.87
N GLY A 70 -10.63 -17.32 -1.31
CA GLY A 70 -10.50 -16.86 -2.69
C GLY A 70 -10.89 -15.40 -2.92
N ASP A 71 -11.51 -14.73 -1.95
CA ASP A 71 -11.83 -13.32 -2.08
C ASP A 71 -10.55 -12.50 -2.23
N ILE A 72 -10.56 -11.55 -3.16
CA ILE A 72 -9.45 -10.65 -3.45
C ILE A 72 -9.79 -9.27 -2.92
N LEU A 73 -8.92 -8.74 -2.07
CA LEU A 73 -9.17 -7.52 -1.34
C LEU A 73 -7.99 -6.56 -1.47
N GLN A 74 -8.28 -5.28 -1.70
CA GLN A 74 -7.23 -4.27 -1.72
C GLN A 74 -6.84 -3.89 -0.30
N VAL A 75 -5.56 -3.96 0.01
CA VAL A 75 -5.04 -3.55 1.31
C VAL A 75 -5.03 -2.03 1.40
N ILE A 76 -5.66 -1.49 2.44
CA ILE A 76 -5.72 -0.04 2.69
C ILE A 76 -4.76 0.35 3.81
N GLY A 77 -4.53 -0.54 4.77
CA GLY A 77 -3.66 -0.26 5.91
C GLY A 77 -3.16 -1.52 6.58
N LYS A 78 -2.27 -1.33 7.54
CA LYS A 78 -1.63 -2.42 8.28
C LYS A 78 -1.35 -1.95 9.69
N SER A 79 -1.55 -2.82 10.68
CA SER A 79 -1.25 -2.52 12.07
C SER A 79 -0.91 -3.79 12.84
N GLU A 80 -0.29 -3.61 14.00
CA GLU A 80 -0.02 -4.72 14.91
C GLU A 80 -0.84 -4.54 16.19
N ASP A 81 -1.36 -5.63 16.72
CA ASP A 81 -2.07 -5.60 17.99
C ASP A 81 -1.11 -5.74 19.18
N SER A 82 -1.65 -5.79 20.40
CA SER A 82 -0.87 -5.93 21.63
C SER A 82 -0.08 -7.24 21.71
N ASN A 83 -0.46 -8.25 20.93
CA ASN A 83 0.22 -9.54 20.85
C ASN A 83 1.22 -9.62 19.70
N ASN A 84 1.51 -8.49 19.04
CA ASN A 84 2.38 -8.42 17.86
C ASN A 84 1.84 -9.17 16.65
N GLU A 85 0.55 -9.45 16.62
CA GLU A 85 -0.09 -10.02 15.45
C GLU A 85 -0.39 -8.91 14.43
N VAL A 86 -0.10 -9.18 13.17
CA VAL A 86 -0.31 -8.23 12.08
C VAL A 86 -1.75 -8.34 11.59
N TRP A 87 -2.38 -7.18 11.39
CA TRP A 87 -3.72 -7.03 10.86
C TRP A 87 -3.68 -6.12 9.64
N TYR A 88 -4.49 -6.44 8.67
CA TYR A 88 -4.63 -5.63 7.46
C TYR A 88 -6.02 -5.01 7.41
N LEU A 89 -6.05 -3.73 7.00
CA LEU A 89 -7.29 -2.99 6.85
C LEU A 89 -7.77 -3.10 5.41
N PHE A 90 -9.07 -3.38 5.28
CA PHE A 90 -9.78 -3.42 4.01
C PHE A 90 -11.02 -2.52 4.12
N GLU A 91 -11.68 -2.28 3.01
CA GLU A 91 -12.88 -1.45 2.99
C GLU A 91 -13.93 -1.91 4.02
N ASN A 92 -14.08 -3.21 4.20
CA ASN A 92 -15.09 -3.79 5.07
C ASN A 92 -14.63 -4.02 6.51
N GLY A 93 -13.36 -3.75 6.81
CA GLY A 93 -12.83 -3.93 8.15
C GLY A 93 -11.45 -4.56 8.18
N TRP A 94 -11.05 -5.04 9.35
CA TRP A 94 -9.74 -5.60 9.62
C TRP A 94 -9.75 -7.12 9.56
N LEU A 95 -8.71 -7.69 8.96
CA LEU A 95 -8.48 -9.15 8.95
C LEU A 95 -7.08 -9.46 9.45
N PRO A 96 -6.91 -10.55 10.22
CA PRO A 96 -5.59 -10.98 10.67
C PRO A 96 -4.78 -11.57 9.51
N GLU A 97 -3.48 -11.39 9.58
CA GLU A 97 -2.55 -11.88 8.55
C GLU A 97 -2.64 -13.38 8.33
N ASN A 98 -2.94 -14.16 9.38
CA ASN A 98 -2.95 -15.62 9.31
C ASN A 98 -4.04 -16.22 8.40
N CYS A 99 -5.04 -15.42 8.02
CA CYS A 99 -6.08 -15.87 7.09
C CYS A 99 -5.90 -15.34 5.67
N LEU A 100 -4.74 -14.72 5.38
CA LEU A 100 -4.49 -14.01 4.14
C LEU A 100 -3.16 -14.38 3.51
N GLY A 101 -3.09 -14.28 2.19
CA GLY A 101 -1.85 -14.11 1.45
C GLY A 101 -1.83 -12.71 0.87
N VAL A 102 -0.71 -12.00 0.96
CA VAL A 102 -0.60 -10.61 0.48
C VAL A 102 0.39 -10.54 -0.67
N TYR A 103 0.00 -9.86 -1.74
CA TYR A 103 0.75 -9.82 -3.00
C TYR A 103 0.90 -8.38 -3.49
N SER A 104 1.95 -8.14 -4.26
CA SER A 104 2.31 -6.82 -4.74
C SER A 104 1.46 -6.31 -5.90
N ASN A 105 0.67 -7.18 -6.54
CA ASN A 105 -0.24 -6.77 -7.58
C ASN A 105 -1.46 -7.71 -7.64
N ARG A 106 -2.52 -7.21 -8.26
CA ARG A 106 -3.78 -7.93 -8.33
C ARG A 106 -3.72 -9.20 -9.18
N TYR A 107 -2.87 -9.22 -10.19
CA TYR A 107 -2.76 -10.39 -11.09
C TYR A 107 -2.18 -11.59 -10.36
N LYS A 108 -1.20 -11.35 -9.48
CA LYS A 108 -0.67 -12.40 -8.61
C LYS A 108 -1.73 -12.91 -7.65
N ALA A 109 -2.48 -11.99 -7.06
CA ALA A 109 -3.59 -12.35 -6.18
C ALA A 109 -4.64 -13.17 -6.91
N GLN A 110 -5.00 -12.77 -8.13
CA GLN A 110 -5.96 -13.49 -8.96
C GLN A 110 -5.50 -14.93 -9.26
N ALA A 111 -4.22 -15.09 -9.60
CA ALA A 111 -3.67 -16.42 -9.87
C ALA A 111 -3.76 -17.33 -8.64
N VAL A 112 -3.46 -16.78 -7.46
CA VAL A 112 -3.55 -17.54 -6.20
C VAL A 112 -5.00 -17.87 -5.88
N SER A 113 -5.91 -16.92 -6.05
CA SER A 113 -7.34 -17.13 -5.83
C SER A 113 -7.88 -18.24 -6.73
N ASP A 114 -7.55 -18.19 -8.02
CA ASP A 114 -7.96 -19.21 -8.99
C ASP A 114 -7.48 -20.60 -8.59
N LYS A 115 -6.23 -20.67 -8.11
CA LYS A 115 -5.64 -21.92 -7.65
C LYS A 115 -6.35 -22.45 -6.41
N LEU A 116 -6.67 -21.58 -5.45
CA LEU A 116 -7.38 -21.95 -4.23
C LEU A 116 -8.79 -22.44 -4.50
N LEU A 117 -9.45 -21.87 -5.49
CA LEU A 117 -10.81 -22.22 -5.87
C LEU A 117 -10.88 -23.38 -6.88
N GLY A 118 -9.73 -23.89 -7.33
CA GLY A 118 -9.68 -24.95 -8.33
C GLY A 118 -10.04 -24.48 -9.73
N VAL A 119 -9.94 -23.22 -10.01
CA VAL A 119 -10.19 -22.62 -11.33
C VAL A 119 -8.86 -22.49 -12.07
N ASN A 120 -8.80 -22.96 -13.29
CA ASN A 120 -7.60 -22.88 -14.12
C ASN A 120 -7.70 -21.78 -15.17
#